data_b12569d78242bad3ddec0013c4e3afab
#
_entry.id   b12569d78242bad3ddec0013c4e3afab
#
_cell.length_a   1.000
_cell.length_b   1.000
_cell.length_c   1.000
_cell.angle_alpha   90.00
_cell.angle_beta   90.00
_cell.angle_gamma   90.00
#
_symmetry.space_group_name_H-M   'P 1'
#
loop_
_entity.id
_entity.type
_entity.pdbx_description
1 polymer ?
#
loop_
_entity_poly.entity_id
_entity_poly.type
_entity_poly.pdbx_seq_one_letter_code
_entity_poly.pdbx_strand_id
1 'polypeptide(L)'
;MINQIYQLISPRNISIKYEEISFEGNELIVKPLYLSLCHADQRYYTGNRDKKVLAKKLPMALIHECCGEVVFDPKNEYSIGEIVVMIPNVPGKYEKEIYENYATGAKFLSSGIDGFMREYVNISRDRVIKKTKDIPLETLAITEFISIGFHILERFQKKSHSHREHLAVWGDGNLAFIMSSILREYFPNSKITVLGKQKEKLSLFSFVNETILVDEIPEDFHPDHAFECVGGEGSQYAIDDVISTIKPQGTLMLAGVSEHTIPINTRNILEKGITVVGCSRSGYEDFQNAMQFLENKKATHKVSSSNLSNKESLSFIMNLH
;
A
#
# COMPACT_ATOMS: atom_id res chain seq x y z
N MET A 1 -16.46 -13.52 24.88
CA MET A 1 -17.11 -13.78 23.55
C MET A 1 -16.17 -14.64 22.73
N ILE A 2 -16.70 -15.62 21.98
CA ILE A 2 -15.85 -16.49 21.12
C ILE A 2 -15.63 -15.76 19.78
N ASN A 3 -14.38 -15.69 19.35
CA ASN A 3 -13.95 -15.13 18.09
C ASN A 3 -13.50 -16.26 17.15
N GLN A 4 -13.89 -16.19 15.89
CA GLN A 4 -13.41 -17.08 14.84
C GLN A 4 -12.30 -16.38 14.05
N ILE A 5 -11.14 -17.03 13.97
CA ILE A 5 -9.97 -16.55 13.24
C ILE A 5 -9.71 -17.53 12.12
N TYR A 6 -9.75 -17.06 10.88
CA TYR A 6 -9.55 -17.87 9.68
C TYR A 6 -8.07 -17.86 9.32
N GLN A 7 -7.32 -18.83 9.83
CA GLN A 7 -5.87 -18.92 9.64
C GLN A 7 -5.50 -19.77 8.42
N LEU A 8 -4.64 -19.23 7.57
CA LEU A 8 -3.91 -20.02 6.59
C LEU A 8 -2.88 -20.87 7.34
N ILE A 9 -3.06 -22.18 7.36
CA ILE A 9 -2.14 -23.12 8.03
C ILE A 9 -1.08 -23.68 7.10
N SER A 10 -1.38 -23.75 5.84
CA SER A 10 -0.47 -24.08 4.73
C SER A 10 -1.04 -23.52 3.43
N PRO A 11 -0.29 -23.40 2.34
CA PRO A 11 -0.82 -22.91 1.08
C PRO A 11 -2.14 -23.58 0.69
N ARG A 12 -3.14 -22.76 0.35
CA ARG A 12 -4.52 -23.14 -0.02
C ARG A 12 -5.32 -23.88 1.06
N ASN A 13 -4.82 -23.92 2.31
CA ASN A 13 -5.48 -24.62 3.40
C ASN A 13 -5.75 -23.66 4.56
N ILE A 14 -7.02 -23.28 4.73
CA ILE A 14 -7.50 -22.40 5.80
C ILE A 14 -8.19 -23.26 6.86
N SER A 15 -7.90 -23.00 8.13
CA SER A 15 -8.56 -23.60 9.29
C SER A 15 -9.12 -22.49 10.18
N ILE A 16 -10.16 -22.83 10.93
CA ILE A 16 -10.76 -21.91 11.91
C ILE A 16 -10.11 -22.18 13.27
N LYS A 17 -9.54 -21.13 13.84
CA LYS A 17 -9.11 -21.09 15.25
C LYS A 17 -10.18 -20.37 16.04
N TYR A 18 -10.57 -20.90 17.19
CA TYR A 18 -11.44 -20.25 18.15
C TYR A 18 -10.62 -19.65 19.28
N GLU A 19 -10.92 -18.41 19.63
CA GLU A 19 -10.24 -17.69 20.70
C GLU A 19 -11.27 -16.90 21.52
N GLU A 20 -11.07 -16.81 22.82
CA GLU A 20 -11.92 -15.98 23.65
C GLU A 20 -11.44 -14.52 23.56
N ILE A 21 -12.38 -13.60 23.22
CA ILE A 21 -12.14 -12.17 23.31
C ILE A 21 -12.39 -11.71 24.73
N SER A 22 -11.38 -11.11 25.34
CA SER A 22 -11.52 -10.39 26.60
C SER A 22 -12.05 -8.99 26.36
N PHE A 23 -12.99 -8.56 27.21
CA PHE A 23 -13.46 -7.19 27.31
C PHE A 23 -12.67 -6.39 28.36
N GLU A 24 -11.66 -7.01 28.96
CA GLU A 24 -10.74 -6.37 29.89
C GLU A 24 -9.62 -5.68 29.12
N GLY A 25 -9.27 -4.47 29.51
CA GLY A 25 -8.21 -3.71 28.86
C GLY A 25 -8.68 -2.39 28.26
N ASN A 26 -7.80 -1.77 27.47
CA ASN A 26 -8.02 -0.44 26.88
C ASN A 26 -8.23 -0.47 25.36
N GLU A 27 -8.25 -1.64 24.76
CA GLU A 27 -8.37 -1.80 23.31
C GLU A 27 -9.83 -1.68 22.86
N LEU A 28 -10.01 -1.26 21.62
CA LEU A 28 -11.29 -1.35 20.92
C LEU A 28 -11.50 -2.78 20.45
N ILE A 29 -12.75 -3.20 20.37
CA ILE A 29 -13.16 -4.37 19.61
C ILE A 29 -13.87 -3.88 18.36
N VAL A 30 -13.30 -4.21 17.20
CA VAL A 30 -13.82 -3.83 15.89
C VAL A 30 -14.24 -5.09 15.14
N LYS A 31 -15.44 -5.06 14.55
CA LYS A 31 -15.92 -6.09 13.64
C LYS A 31 -15.53 -5.70 12.21
N PRO A 32 -14.68 -6.46 11.51
CA PRO A 32 -14.41 -6.26 10.10
C PRO A 32 -15.69 -6.30 9.27
N LEU A 33 -15.86 -5.33 8.37
CA LEU A 33 -17.00 -5.28 7.45
C LEU A 33 -16.55 -5.55 6.01
N TYR A 34 -15.47 -4.89 5.59
CA TYR A 34 -14.89 -5.08 4.27
C TYR A 34 -13.39 -5.31 4.39
N LEU A 35 -12.94 -6.32 3.67
CA LEU A 35 -11.55 -6.75 3.56
C LEU A 35 -11.10 -6.63 2.11
N SER A 36 -9.90 -6.11 1.88
CA SER A 36 -9.27 -6.10 0.55
C SER A 36 -8.13 -7.10 0.49
N LEU A 37 -8.07 -7.87 -0.58
CA LEU A 37 -7.02 -8.85 -0.85
C LEU A 37 -5.91 -8.23 -1.68
N CYS A 38 -4.73 -8.12 -1.11
CA CYS A 38 -3.57 -7.64 -1.82
C CYS A 38 -2.76 -8.79 -2.48
N HIS A 39 -1.78 -8.41 -3.26
CA HIS A 39 -0.88 -9.38 -3.92
C HIS A 39 -0.05 -10.18 -2.89
N ALA A 40 0.24 -9.61 -1.72
CA ALA A 40 0.95 -10.31 -0.66
C ALA A 40 0.12 -11.47 -0.08
N ASP A 41 -1.19 -11.28 0.13
CA ASP A 41 -2.11 -12.32 0.59
C ASP A 41 -2.21 -13.44 -0.43
N GLN A 42 -2.32 -13.10 -1.71
CA GLN A 42 -2.34 -14.09 -2.80
C GLN A 42 -1.07 -14.95 -2.82
N ARG A 43 0.11 -14.34 -2.62
CA ARG A 43 1.37 -15.09 -2.57
C ARG A 43 1.46 -16.03 -1.37
N TYR A 44 0.94 -15.65 -0.20
CA TYR A 44 0.83 -16.56 0.94
C TYR A 44 -0.15 -17.69 0.64
N TYR A 45 -1.33 -17.36 0.14
CA TYR A 45 -2.37 -18.34 -0.13
C TYR A 45 -1.95 -19.36 -1.19
N THR A 46 -1.32 -18.93 -2.28
CA THR A 46 -0.85 -19.81 -3.36
C THR A 46 0.45 -20.55 -3.03
N GLY A 47 1.18 -20.11 -2.00
CA GLY A 47 2.49 -20.65 -1.66
C GLY A 47 3.64 -20.09 -2.50
N ASN A 48 3.41 -19.02 -3.26
CA ASN A 48 4.43 -18.34 -4.09
C ASN A 48 5.33 -17.44 -3.24
N ARG A 49 5.90 -18.01 -2.18
CA ARG A 49 6.90 -17.40 -1.30
C ARG A 49 7.98 -18.42 -0.95
N ASP A 50 9.13 -17.94 -0.53
CA ASP A 50 10.19 -18.81 -0.02
C ASP A 50 9.66 -19.74 1.07
N LYS A 51 10.00 -21.05 0.97
CA LYS A 51 9.49 -22.10 1.90
C LYS A 51 9.87 -21.84 3.36
N LYS A 52 11.06 -21.25 3.62
CA LYS A 52 11.50 -20.90 4.98
C LYS A 52 10.66 -19.74 5.54
N VAL A 53 10.28 -18.79 4.68
CA VAL A 53 9.40 -17.68 5.04
C VAL A 53 8.01 -18.20 5.39
N LEU A 54 7.45 -19.10 4.58
CA LEU A 54 6.15 -19.73 4.87
C LEU A 54 6.19 -20.50 6.19
N ALA A 55 7.19 -21.36 6.40
CA ALA A 55 7.32 -22.15 7.62
C ALA A 55 7.50 -21.29 8.90
N LYS A 56 8.09 -20.10 8.77
CA LYS A 56 8.29 -19.16 9.89
C LYS A 56 7.04 -18.35 10.23
N LYS A 57 6.20 -18.07 9.23
CA LYS A 57 5.10 -17.12 9.37
C LYS A 57 3.72 -17.74 9.52
N LEU A 58 3.53 -18.95 9.00
CA LEU A 58 2.28 -19.69 9.16
C LEU A 58 2.28 -20.53 10.45
N PRO A 59 1.12 -20.77 11.11
CA PRO A 59 -0.20 -20.30 10.70
C PRO A 59 -0.45 -18.81 11.01
N MET A 60 -1.26 -18.13 10.20
CA MET A 60 -1.74 -16.79 10.49
C MET A 60 -3.02 -16.47 9.71
N ALA A 61 -3.89 -15.61 10.25
CA ALA A 61 -4.94 -15.00 9.47
C ALA A 61 -4.32 -14.02 8.45
N LEU A 62 -4.81 -14.08 7.22
CA LEU A 62 -4.38 -13.16 6.16
C LEU A 62 -5.07 -11.78 6.30
N ILE A 63 -4.82 -10.94 5.33
CA ILE A 63 -5.44 -9.63 5.08
C ILE A 63 -5.01 -8.57 6.10
N HIS A 64 -4.51 -7.47 5.54
CA HIS A 64 -4.07 -6.29 6.29
C HIS A 64 -4.73 -4.99 5.81
N GLU A 65 -5.66 -5.09 4.87
CA GLU A 65 -6.46 -3.99 4.35
C GLU A 65 -7.91 -4.16 4.82
N CYS A 66 -8.43 -3.25 5.65
CA CYS A 66 -9.72 -3.46 6.29
C CYS A 66 -10.37 -2.18 6.78
N CYS A 67 -11.70 -2.10 6.65
CA CYS A 67 -12.54 -1.23 7.45
C CYS A 67 -13.59 -2.05 8.22
N GLY A 68 -14.04 -1.51 9.34
CA GLY A 68 -14.98 -2.21 10.21
C GLY A 68 -15.81 -1.26 11.09
N GLU A 69 -16.65 -1.83 11.91
CA GLU A 69 -17.46 -1.11 12.89
C GLU A 69 -16.98 -1.37 14.32
N VAL A 70 -16.97 -0.35 15.14
CA VAL A 70 -16.69 -0.48 16.58
C VAL A 70 -17.86 -1.18 17.25
N VAL A 71 -17.60 -2.31 17.91
CA VAL A 71 -18.61 -3.07 18.65
C VAL A 71 -18.43 -2.95 20.16
N PHE A 72 -17.26 -2.53 20.62
CA PHE A 72 -16.99 -2.27 22.03
C PHE A 72 -15.87 -1.24 22.20
N ASP A 73 -16.10 -0.27 23.09
CA ASP A 73 -15.10 0.69 23.55
C ASP A 73 -15.21 0.89 25.07
N PRO A 74 -14.23 0.43 25.87
CA PRO A 74 -14.25 0.60 27.32
C PRO A 74 -14.12 2.04 27.79
N LYS A 75 -13.67 2.97 26.91
CA LYS A 75 -13.53 4.40 27.25
C LYS A 75 -14.67 5.27 26.73
N ASN A 76 -15.58 4.72 25.92
CA ASN A 76 -16.67 5.46 25.29
C ASN A 76 -16.22 6.67 24.43
N GLU A 77 -15.02 6.61 23.82
CA GLU A 77 -14.54 7.62 22.88
C GLU A 77 -15.07 7.37 21.46
N TYR A 78 -15.47 6.13 21.20
CA TYR A 78 -16.09 5.67 19.95
C TYR A 78 -17.51 5.19 20.23
N SER A 79 -18.44 5.59 19.37
CA SER A 79 -19.81 5.07 19.42
C SER A 79 -19.87 3.64 18.87
N ILE A 80 -20.75 2.82 19.44
CA ILE A 80 -21.02 1.49 18.86
C ILE A 80 -21.63 1.67 17.47
N GLY A 81 -21.14 0.91 16.48
CA GLY A 81 -21.50 1.05 15.07
C GLY A 81 -20.69 2.12 14.32
N GLU A 82 -19.78 2.82 15.00
CA GLU A 82 -18.91 3.81 14.33
C GLU A 82 -17.94 3.12 13.37
N ILE A 83 -17.89 3.62 12.13
CA ILE A 83 -17.03 3.04 11.08
C ILE A 83 -15.61 3.57 11.20
N VAL A 84 -14.67 2.65 11.18
CA VAL A 84 -13.24 2.92 11.26
C VAL A 84 -12.44 2.17 10.19
N VAL A 85 -11.33 2.76 9.77
CA VAL A 85 -10.25 2.06 9.05
C VAL A 85 -9.25 1.55 10.07
N MET A 86 -8.81 0.31 9.92
CA MET A 86 -7.84 -0.31 10.82
C MET A 86 -6.43 -0.26 10.22
N ILE A 87 -5.45 0.11 11.06
CA ILE A 87 -4.04 0.23 10.68
C ILE A 87 -3.31 -1.06 11.06
N PRO A 88 -2.75 -1.80 10.09
CA PRO A 88 -2.11 -3.08 10.35
C PRO A 88 -0.69 -2.96 10.94
N ASN A 89 -0.08 -1.78 10.88
CA ASN A 89 1.23 -1.56 11.47
C ASN A 89 1.13 -1.52 13.00
N VAL A 90 1.87 -2.40 13.66
CA VAL A 90 2.05 -2.39 15.11
C VAL A 90 3.42 -1.75 15.37
N PRO A 91 3.46 -0.51 15.91
CA PRO A 91 4.72 0.20 16.08
C PRO A 91 5.65 -0.54 17.03
N GLY A 92 6.93 -0.44 16.75
CA GLY A 92 7.97 -0.95 17.61
C GLY A 92 8.37 0.07 18.70
N LYS A 93 9.63 -0.03 19.14
CA LYS A 93 10.18 0.94 20.06
C LYS A 93 10.30 2.30 19.38
N TYR A 94 9.77 3.36 20.03
CA TYR A 94 9.93 4.71 19.51
C TYR A 94 11.40 5.07 19.36
N GLU A 95 11.78 5.54 18.19
CA GLU A 95 13.11 6.03 17.86
C GLU A 95 12.97 7.35 17.10
N LYS A 96 13.60 8.41 17.63
CA LYS A 96 13.53 9.75 17.00
C LYS A 96 14.01 9.68 15.55
N GLU A 97 13.27 10.30 14.62
CA GLU A 97 13.57 10.38 13.19
C GLU A 97 13.42 9.04 12.43
N ILE A 98 13.03 7.97 13.12
CA ILE A 98 12.73 6.68 12.48
C ILE A 98 11.20 6.53 12.36
N TYR A 99 10.72 6.25 11.16
CA TYR A 99 9.30 5.97 10.94
C TYR A 99 8.87 4.72 11.71
N GLU A 100 7.66 4.74 12.26
CA GLU A 100 7.14 3.65 13.10
C GLU A 100 7.12 2.28 12.41
N ASN A 101 6.93 2.27 11.08
CA ASN A 101 6.94 1.05 10.25
C ASN A 101 8.34 0.44 10.05
N TYR A 102 9.41 1.20 10.33
CA TYR A 102 10.81 0.73 10.30
C TYR A 102 11.43 0.61 11.70
N ALA A 103 10.75 1.06 12.74
CA ALA A 103 11.26 1.05 14.10
C ALA A 103 11.58 -0.37 14.58
N THR A 104 12.59 -0.50 15.45
CA THR A 104 13.00 -1.79 16.00
C THR A 104 11.83 -2.47 16.72
N GLY A 105 11.54 -3.71 16.31
CA GLY A 105 10.43 -4.49 16.88
C GLY A 105 9.05 -4.19 16.26
N ALA A 106 8.95 -3.30 15.27
CA ALA A 106 7.72 -3.10 14.54
C ALA A 106 7.22 -4.40 13.91
N LYS A 107 5.91 -4.64 14.02
CA LYS A 107 5.24 -5.80 13.43
C LYS A 107 4.18 -5.31 12.43
N PHE A 108 3.69 -6.24 11.63
CA PHE A 108 2.67 -5.94 10.64
C PHE A 108 1.69 -7.11 10.59
N LEU A 109 0.41 -6.81 10.76
CA LEU A 109 -0.66 -7.81 10.69
C LEU A 109 -0.62 -8.52 9.34
N SER A 110 -1.00 -9.81 9.30
CA SER A 110 -0.85 -10.65 8.09
C SER A 110 0.61 -10.83 7.63
N SER A 111 1.59 -10.68 8.56
CA SER A 111 3.00 -10.90 8.25
C SER A 111 3.73 -11.66 9.38
N GLY A 112 3.20 -12.84 9.74
CA GLY A 112 3.69 -13.68 10.82
C GLY A 112 2.96 -13.47 12.15
N ILE A 113 1.92 -12.64 12.15
CA ILE A 113 0.89 -12.49 13.18
C ILE A 113 -0.46 -12.37 12.49
N ASP A 114 -1.55 -12.70 13.19
CA ASP A 114 -2.90 -12.72 12.62
C ASP A 114 -3.29 -11.34 12.05
N GLY A 115 -3.74 -11.35 10.80
CA GLY A 115 -4.34 -10.22 10.09
C GLY A 115 -5.82 -10.03 10.42
N PHE A 116 -6.55 -9.37 9.54
CA PHE A 116 -7.94 -9.00 9.74
C PHE A 116 -8.96 -10.08 9.33
N MET A 117 -8.53 -11.22 8.81
CA MET A 117 -9.43 -12.31 8.41
C MET A 117 -9.98 -13.06 9.63
N ARG A 118 -10.79 -12.37 10.43
CA ARG A 118 -11.41 -12.84 11.68
C ARG A 118 -12.69 -12.07 11.96
N GLU A 119 -13.58 -12.61 12.80
CA GLU A 119 -14.87 -11.96 13.08
C GLU A 119 -14.71 -10.66 13.88
N TYR A 120 -13.77 -10.64 14.83
CA TYR A 120 -13.51 -9.48 15.68
C TYR A 120 -12.01 -9.25 15.84
N VAL A 121 -11.64 -8.00 15.97
CA VAL A 121 -10.25 -7.54 16.14
C VAL A 121 -10.13 -6.70 17.39
N ASN A 122 -9.31 -7.15 18.35
CA ASN A 122 -8.83 -6.26 19.41
C ASN A 122 -7.76 -5.37 18.81
N ILE A 123 -7.93 -4.06 18.92
CA ILE A 123 -7.03 -3.10 18.29
C ILE A 123 -6.83 -1.87 19.19
N SER A 124 -5.61 -1.38 19.23
CA SER A 124 -5.29 -0.16 19.97
C SER A 124 -5.94 1.06 19.32
N ARG A 125 -6.33 2.06 20.12
CA ARG A 125 -7.02 3.28 19.65
C ARG A 125 -6.21 4.09 18.65
N ASP A 126 -4.91 4.08 18.79
CA ASP A 126 -3.99 4.75 17.88
C ASP A 126 -3.76 3.96 16.57
N ARG A 127 -4.45 2.83 16.40
CA ARG A 127 -4.43 2.00 15.20
C ARG A 127 -5.76 2.00 14.45
N VAL A 128 -6.62 2.96 14.71
CA VAL A 128 -7.86 3.16 13.95
C VAL A 128 -8.04 4.64 13.58
N ILE A 129 -8.71 4.88 12.45
CA ILE A 129 -9.11 6.22 12.01
C ILE A 129 -10.61 6.21 11.73
N LYS A 130 -11.32 7.17 12.31
CA LYS A 130 -12.76 7.33 12.12
C LYS A 130 -13.07 7.75 10.68
N LYS A 131 -14.13 7.20 10.14
CA LYS A 131 -14.76 7.70 8.93
C LYS A 131 -15.49 9.02 9.25
N THR A 132 -15.10 10.13 8.63
CA THR A 132 -15.71 11.45 8.86
C THR A 132 -16.67 11.87 7.77
N LYS A 133 -16.52 11.39 6.54
CA LYS A 133 -17.37 11.68 5.39
C LYS A 133 -18.02 10.41 4.86
N ASP A 134 -19.07 10.58 4.07
CA ASP A 134 -19.74 9.47 3.42
C ASP A 134 -18.88 8.92 2.25
N ILE A 135 -18.01 7.96 2.56
CA ILE A 135 -17.17 7.20 1.61
C ILE A 135 -17.69 5.76 1.58
N PRO A 136 -17.82 5.12 0.41
CA PRO A 136 -18.19 3.71 0.33
C PRO A 136 -17.23 2.82 1.12
N LEU A 137 -17.75 1.80 1.80
CA LEU A 137 -16.93 0.93 2.66
C LEU A 137 -15.87 0.17 1.85
N GLU A 138 -16.19 -0.20 0.62
CA GLU A 138 -15.26 -0.82 -0.33
C GLU A 138 -14.03 0.06 -0.59
N THR A 139 -14.27 1.39 -0.68
CA THR A 139 -13.19 2.37 -0.86
C THR A 139 -12.38 2.55 0.44
N LEU A 140 -13.04 2.48 1.60
CA LEU A 140 -12.34 2.54 2.89
C LEU A 140 -11.45 1.33 3.12
N ALA A 141 -11.84 0.15 2.65
CA ALA A 141 -11.07 -1.07 2.81
C ALA A 141 -9.68 -0.98 2.17
N ILE A 142 -9.51 -0.20 1.08
CA ILE A 142 -8.21 -0.02 0.40
C ILE A 142 -7.38 1.15 0.93
N THR A 143 -7.74 1.74 2.06
CA THR A 143 -7.00 2.90 2.62
C THR A 143 -5.55 2.53 2.95
N GLU A 144 -5.29 1.30 3.40
CA GLU A 144 -3.93 0.83 3.65
C GLU A 144 -3.08 0.95 2.38
N PHE A 145 -3.59 0.45 1.28
CA PHE A 145 -2.88 0.49 0.01
C PHE A 145 -2.61 1.93 -0.48
N ILE A 146 -3.55 2.85 -0.25
CA ILE A 146 -3.37 4.28 -0.56
C ILE A 146 -2.32 4.91 0.37
N SER A 147 -2.29 4.51 1.64
CA SER A 147 -1.34 5.04 2.64
C SER A 147 0.12 4.73 2.29
N ILE A 148 0.38 3.62 1.57
CA ILE A 148 1.71 3.32 1.02
C ILE A 148 2.15 4.43 0.05
N GLY A 149 1.25 4.91 -0.81
CA GLY A 149 1.53 6.02 -1.72
C GLY A 149 1.90 7.31 -0.98
N PHE A 150 1.25 7.60 0.16
CA PHE A 150 1.59 8.75 1.00
C PHE A 150 2.93 8.58 1.72
N HIS A 151 3.26 7.38 2.16
CA HIS A 151 4.58 7.09 2.70
C HIS A 151 5.69 7.31 1.66
N ILE A 152 5.46 6.88 0.42
CA ILE A 152 6.39 7.13 -0.69
C ILE A 152 6.51 8.64 -0.94
N LEU A 153 5.39 9.37 -0.99
CA LEU A 153 5.37 10.81 -1.21
C LEU A 153 6.16 11.56 -0.13
N GLU A 154 5.93 11.28 1.13
CA GLU A 154 6.62 11.92 2.25
C GLU A 154 8.13 11.69 2.18
N ARG A 155 8.56 10.45 1.97
CA ARG A 155 9.97 10.12 1.80
C ARG A 155 10.58 10.77 0.57
N PHE A 156 9.85 10.83 -0.53
CA PHE A 156 10.25 11.55 -1.74
C PHE A 156 10.49 13.03 -1.45
N GLN A 157 9.53 13.69 -0.82
CA GLN A 157 9.66 15.12 -0.49
C GLN A 157 10.87 15.44 0.39
N LYS A 158 11.20 14.54 1.33
CA LYS A 158 12.35 14.70 2.25
C LYS A 158 13.71 14.37 1.61
N LYS A 159 13.74 13.51 0.58
CA LYS A 159 14.99 12.96 0.04
C LYS A 159 15.34 13.45 -1.36
N SER A 160 14.39 14.02 -2.09
CA SER A 160 14.60 14.54 -3.44
C SER A 160 14.96 16.02 -3.42
N HIS A 161 15.67 16.48 -4.46
CA HIS A 161 15.83 17.92 -4.72
C HIS A 161 14.53 18.56 -5.23
N SER A 162 14.49 19.88 -5.32
CA SER A 162 13.28 20.64 -5.64
C SER A 162 12.92 20.72 -7.13
N HIS A 163 13.82 20.33 -8.03
CA HIS A 163 13.51 20.25 -9.46
C HIS A 163 12.60 19.06 -9.69
N ARG A 164 11.35 19.32 -10.01
CA ARG A 164 10.29 18.33 -10.15
C ARG A 164 9.41 18.64 -11.36
N GLU A 165 10.05 19.06 -12.46
CA GLU A 165 9.34 19.40 -13.68
C GLU A 165 8.84 18.14 -14.40
N HIS A 166 9.59 17.05 -14.30
CA HIS A 166 9.25 15.76 -14.90
C HIS A 166 9.40 14.61 -13.90
N LEU A 167 8.29 13.99 -13.56
CA LEU A 167 8.20 12.83 -12.68
C LEU A 167 7.75 11.62 -13.50
N ALA A 168 8.45 10.48 -13.34
CA ALA A 168 8.12 9.27 -14.08
C ALA A 168 7.79 8.10 -13.14
N VAL A 169 6.77 7.31 -13.48
CA VAL A 169 6.33 6.15 -12.70
C VAL A 169 6.44 4.91 -13.59
N TRP A 170 7.28 3.96 -13.18
CA TRP A 170 7.36 2.65 -13.82
C TRP A 170 6.39 1.68 -13.17
N GLY A 171 5.48 1.15 -13.98
CA GLY A 171 4.41 0.21 -13.62
C GLY A 171 3.07 0.61 -14.20
N ASP A 172 2.25 -0.38 -14.53
CA ASP A 172 0.87 -0.22 -15.03
C ASP A 172 -0.16 -0.87 -14.11
N GLY A 173 0.26 -1.20 -12.87
CA GLY A 173 -0.57 -1.79 -11.83
C GLY A 173 -1.19 -0.77 -10.87
N ASN A 174 -1.87 -1.32 -9.85
CA ASN A 174 -2.59 -0.51 -8.85
C ASN A 174 -1.69 0.47 -8.09
N LEU A 175 -0.46 0.07 -7.71
CA LEU A 175 0.46 0.96 -6.99
C LEU A 175 0.88 2.14 -7.86
N ALA A 176 1.18 1.90 -9.13
CA ALA A 176 1.50 2.96 -10.08
C ALA A 176 0.30 3.92 -10.27
N PHE A 177 -0.93 3.39 -10.33
CA PHE A 177 -2.14 4.19 -10.47
C PHE A 177 -2.35 5.11 -9.26
N ILE A 178 -2.25 4.58 -8.05
CA ILE A 178 -2.37 5.36 -6.81
C ILE A 178 -1.23 6.39 -6.73
N MET A 179 0.02 5.97 -6.96
CA MET A 179 1.16 6.88 -6.91
C MET A 179 1.02 8.03 -7.91
N SER A 180 0.68 7.74 -9.16
CA SER A 180 0.46 8.76 -10.19
C SER A 180 -0.70 9.70 -9.84
N SER A 181 -1.76 9.18 -9.21
CA SER A 181 -2.90 9.99 -8.74
C SER A 181 -2.50 10.95 -7.63
N ILE A 182 -1.67 10.49 -6.69
CA ILE A 182 -1.11 11.33 -5.60
C ILE A 182 -0.16 12.37 -6.19
N LEU A 183 0.75 11.96 -7.08
CA LEU A 183 1.68 12.89 -7.73
C LEU A 183 0.94 14.00 -8.48
N ARG A 184 -0.14 13.67 -9.20
CA ARG A 184 -0.95 14.67 -9.91
C ARG A 184 -1.57 15.70 -8.97
N GLU A 185 -1.99 15.29 -7.79
CA GLU A 185 -2.58 16.20 -6.80
C GLU A 185 -1.55 17.09 -6.13
N TYR A 186 -0.41 16.52 -5.75
CA TYR A 186 0.63 17.25 -5.01
C TYR A 186 1.59 18.04 -5.91
N PHE A 187 1.73 17.65 -7.18
CA PHE A 187 2.58 18.30 -8.17
C PHE A 187 1.79 18.62 -9.45
N PRO A 188 0.78 19.49 -9.39
CA PRO A 188 -0.13 19.74 -10.51
C PRO A 188 0.57 20.32 -11.75
N ASN A 189 1.70 21.01 -11.55
CA ASN A 189 2.48 21.64 -12.62
C ASN A 189 3.57 20.72 -13.20
N SER A 190 3.83 19.57 -12.59
CA SER A 190 4.83 18.62 -13.10
C SER A 190 4.27 17.80 -14.27
N LYS A 191 5.11 17.56 -15.28
CA LYS A 191 4.85 16.51 -16.26
C LYS A 191 4.91 15.16 -15.53
N ILE A 192 3.86 14.35 -15.62
CA ILE A 192 3.83 12.99 -15.09
C ILE A 192 3.73 12.03 -16.25
N THR A 193 4.73 11.15 -16.38
CA THR A 193 4.75 10.08 -17.39
C THR A 193 4.67 8.74 -16.68
N VAL A 194 3.79 7.86 -17.16
CA VAL A 194 3.67 6.49 -16.66
C VAL A 194 4.18 5.52 -17.71
N LEU A 195 5.09 4.62 -17.31
CA LEU A 195 5.67 3.61 -18.19
C LEU A 195 5.18 2.22 -17.78
N GLY A 196 4.69 1.45 -18.75
CA GLY A 196 4.11 0.13 -18.50
C GLY A 196 4.26 -0.82 -19.67
N LYS A 197 3.84 -2.06 -19.46
CA LYS A 197 3.92 -3.12 -20.48
C LYS A 197 2.62 -3.32 -21.26
N GLN A 198 1.47 -2.96 -20.65
CA GLN A 198 0.17 -3.29 -21.21
C GLN A 198 -0.59 -2.01 -21.61
N LYS A 199 -0.80 -1.82 -22.91
CA LYS A 199 -1.49 -0.65 -23.48
C LYS A 199 -2.88 -0.45 -22.89
N GLU A 200 -3.60 -1.54 -22.67
CA GLU A 200 -4.94 -1.52 -22.08
C GLU A 200 -4.93 -0.97 -20.65
N LYS A 201 -3.93 -1.36 -19.84
CA LYS A 201 -3.77 -0.82 -18.49
C LYS A 201 -3.31 0.63 -18.49
N LEU A 202 -2.39 0.99 -19.38
CA LEU A 202 -1.93 2.38 -19.53
C LEU A 202 -3.08 3.32 -19.93
N SER A 203 -4.08 2.85 -20.67
CA SER A 203 -5.26 3.65 -21.04
C SER A 203 -6.09 4.11 -19.83
N LEU A 204 -5.94 3.48 -18.65
CA LEU A 204 -6.61 3.89 -17.41
C LEU A 204 -5.99 5.16 -16.79
N PHE A 205 -4.78 5.50 -17.15
CA PHE A 205 -4.03 6.66 -16.61
C PHE A 205 -4.36 7.98 -17.34
N SER A 206 -5.61 8.20 -17.68
CA SER A 206 -6.06 9.38 -18.48
C SER A 206 -5.79 10.73 -17.81
N PHE A 207 -5.45 10.76 -16.54
CA PHE A 207 -5.17 11.95 -15.74
C PHE A 207 -3.69 12.36 -15.71
N VAL A 208 -2.79 11.56 -16.28
CA VAL A 208 -1.36 11.90 -16.42
C VAL A 208 -1.09 12.61 -17.75
N ASN A 209 0.10 13.19 -17.93
CA ASN A 209 0.45 13.90 -19.16
C ASN A 209 0.76 12.94 -20.31
N GLU A 210 1.34 11.78 -19.99
CA GLU A 210 1.83 10.85 -21.00
C GLU A 210 1.88 9.42 -20.45
N THR A 211 1.66 8.46 -21.32
CA THR A 211 1.91 7.04 -21.06
C THR A 211 2.80 6.46 -22.16
N ILE A 212 3.80 5.65 -21.80
CA ILE A 212 4.80 5.08 -22.71
C ILE A 212 4.88 3.57 -22.47
N LEU A 213 4.94 2.78 -23.55
CA LEU A 213 5.30 1.38 -23.45
C LEU A 213 6.80 1.27 -23.14
N VAL A 214 7.19 0.35 -22.24
CA VAL A 214 8.59 0.23 -21.79
C VAL A 214 9.59 -0.16 -22.90
N ASP A 215 9.12 -0.71 -23.99
CA ASP A 215 9.89 -1.02 -25.21
C ASP A 215 9.91 0.14 -26.23
N GLU A 216 9.23 1.24 -25.94
CA GLU A 216 9.15 2.43 -26.79
C GLU A 216 9.69 3.69 -26.10
N ILE A 217 10.55 3.56 -25.06
CA ILE A 217 11.12 4.70 -24.33
C ILE A 217 12.01 5.52 -25.29
N PRO A 218 11.71 6.84 -25.48
CA PRO A 218 12.53 7.68 -26.35
C PRO A 218 13.94 7.90 -25.81
N GLU A 219 14.94 8.08 -26.70
CA GLU A 219 16.32 8.35 -26.31
C GLU A 219 16.49 9.65 -25.49
N ASP A 220 15.63 10.65 -25.72
CA ASP A 220 15.62 11.94 -25.02
C ASP A 220 14.73 11.93 -23.75
N PHE A 221 14.27 10.76 -23.30
CA PHE A 221 13.46 10.62 -22.10
C PHE A 221 14.33 10.69 -20.84
N HIS A 222 14.34 11.83 -20.18
CA HIS A 222 15.12 12.07 -18.96
C HIS A 222 14.27 12.72 -17.86
N PRO A 223 13.61 11.95 -16.99
CA PRO A 223 12.86 12.51 -15.86
C PRO A 223 13.78 13.01 -14.74
N ASP A 224 13.30 13.99 -13.95
CA ASP A 224 14.03 14.49 -12.79
C ASP A 224 14.07 13.44 -11.67
N HIS A 225 12.94 12.75 -11.45
CA HIS A 225 12.78 11.71 -10.45
C HIS A 225 11.90 10.57 -10.96
N ALA A 226 12.07 9.39 -10.35
CA ALA A 226 11.39 8.17 -10.77
C ALA A 226 10.83 7.37 -9.59
N PHE A 227 9.71 6.69 -9.83
CA PHE A 227 9.02 5.82 -8.89
C PHE A 227 8.89 4.43 -9.49
N GLU A 228 9.57 3.44 -8.90
CA GLU A 228 9.43 2.04 -9.30
C GLU A 228 8.26 1.41 -8.55
N CYS A 229 7.21 1.05 -9.28
CA CYS A 229 5.96 0.47 -8.79
C CYS A 229 5.63 -0.87 -9.46
N VAL A 230 6.61 -1.55 -10.05
CA VAL A 230 6.42 -2.79 -10.82
C VAL A 230 6.33 -4.00 -9.89
N GLY A 231 7.36 -4.20 -9.06
CA GLY A 231 7.47 -5.40 -8.23
C GLY A 231 7.75 -6.69 -9.00
N GLY A 232 8.03 -7.77 -8.25
CA GLY A 232 8.31 -9.09 -8.81
C GLY A 232 9.55 -9.12 -9.71
N GLU A 233 9.55 -10.01 -10.69
CA GLU A 233 10.66 -10.17 -11.63
C GLU A 233 10.85 -8.97 -12.57
N GLY A 234 9.77 -8.21 -12.78
CA GLY A 234 9.81 -7.02 -13.63
C GLY A 234 10.56 -5.83 -13.02
N SER A 235 10.73 -5.80 -11.69
CA SER A 235 11.43 -4.72 -10.99
C SER A 235 12.85 -4.50 -11.49
N GLN A 236 13.58 -5.56 -11.83
CA GLN A 236 14.96 -5.42 -12.32
C GLN A 236 15.00 -4.57 -13.57
N TYR A 237 14.17 -4.88 -14.57
CA TYR A 237 14.14 -4.13 -15.84
C TYR A 237 13.72 -2.67 -15.59
N ALA A 238 12.71 -2.45 -14.78
CA ALA A 238 12.26 -1.10 -14.44
C ALA A 238 13.36 -0.29 -13.74
N ILE A 239 14.11 -0.90 -12.81
CA ILE A 239 15.21 -0.23 -12.10
C ILE A 239 16.36 0.09 -13.05
N ASP A 240 16.70 -0.83 -13.96
CA ASP A 240 17.75 -0.62 -14.96
C ASP A 240 17.36 0.52 -15.92
N ASP A 241 16.11 0.55 -16.40
CA ASP A 241 15.58 1.64 -17.22
C ASP A 241 15.65 2.98 -16.49
N VAL A 242 15.21 3.02 -15.22
CA VAL A 242 15.30 4.25 -14.41
C VAL A 242 16.74 4.72 -14.28
N ILE A 243 17.67 3.85 -13.88
CA ILE A 243 19.07 4.22 -13.67
C ILE A 243 19.70 4.73 -14.96
N SER A 244 19.31 4.19 -16.13
CA SER A 244 19.81 4.64 -17.43
C SER A 244 19.24 6.00 -17.85
N THR A 245 17.94 6.25 -17.59
CA THR A 245 17.23 7.42 -18.12
C THR A 245 17.19 8.62 -17.18
N ILE A 246 17.14 8.41 -15.86
CA ILE A 246 17.02 9.49 -14.86
C ILE A 246 18.14 10.52 -14.97
N LYS A 247 17.82 11.80 -14.81
CA LYS A 247 18.79 12.88 -14.76
C LYS A 247 19.79 12.73 -13.61
N PRO A 248 21.01 13.29 -13.73
CA PRO A 248 21.96 13.35 -12.62
C PRO A 248 21.34 13.94 -11.35
N GLN A 249 21.72 13.41 -10.18
CA GLN A 249 21.17 13.73 -8.85
C GLN A 249 19.67 13.42 -8.68
N GLY A 250 19.04 12.77 -9.65
CA GLY A 250 17.66 12.32 -9.53
C GLY A 250 17.46 11.32 -8.38
N THR A 251 16.21 11.17 -7.96
CA THR A 251 15.83 10.24 -6.89
C THR A 251 14.98 9.12 -7.46
N LEU A 252 15.40 7.88 -7.22
CA LEU A 252 14.64 6.66 -7.50
C LEU A 252 13.96 6.19 -6.21
N MET A 253 12.63 6.19 -6.20
CA MET A 253 11.82 5.63 -5.13
C MET A 253 11.51 4.16 -5.45
N LEU A 254 11.96 3.22 -4.61
CA LEU A 254 11.70 1.79 -4.74
C LEU A 254 10.49 1.42 -3.89
N ALA A 255 9.41 0.98 -4.53
CA ALA A 255 8.16 0.60 -3.88
C ALA A 255 7.66 -0.79 -4.32
N GLY A 256 8.10 -1.28 -5.46
CA GLY A 256 7.79 -2.62 -5.94
C GLY A 256 8.47 -3.70 -5.10
N VAL A 257 7.69 -4.68 -4.62
CA VAL A 257 8.23 -5.79 -3.80
C VAL A 257 8.66 -6.96 -4.68
N SER A 258 9.94 -7.34 -4.62
CA SER A 258 10.48 -8.57 -5.20
C SER A 258 10.75 -9.63 -4.12
N GLU A 259 10.58 -10.90 -4.47
CA GLU A 259 10.94 -12.03 -3.58
C GLU A 259 12.44 -12.35 -3.64
N HIS A 260 13.12 -11.96 -4.71
CA HIS A 260 14.52 -12.21 -4.93
C HIS A 260 15.34 -10.93 -4.90
N THR A 261 16.62 -11.06 -4.63
CA THR A 261 17.55 -9.95 -4.73
C THR A 261 17.68 -9.50 -6.20
N ILE A 262 17.67 -8.19 -6.40
CA ILE A 262 17.79 -7.56 -7.72
C ILE A 262 19.19 -6.97 -7.83
N PRO A 263 20.01 -7.37 -8.82
CA PRO A 263 21.27 -6.69 -9.12
C PRO A 263 20.97 -5.27 -9.64
N ILE A 264 21.77 -4.31 -9.24
CA ILE A 264 21.64 -2.91 -9.69
C ILE A 264 22.98 -2.40 -10.22
N ASN A 265 22.93 -1.53 -11.23
CA ASN A 265 24.12 -0.90 -11.79
C ASN A 265 24.64 0.21 -10.87
N THR A 266 25.45 -0.17 -9.89
CA THR A 266 26.02 0.76 -8.90
C THR A 266 26.97 1.78 -9.53
N ARG A 267 27.60 1.48 -10.69
CA ARG A 267 28.47 2.40 -11.39
C ARG A 267 27.70 3.62 -11.90
N ASN A 268 26.59 3.39 -12.58
CA ASN A 268 25.74 4.48 -13.07
C ASN A 268 25.12 5.29 -11.93
N ILE A 269 24.74 4.64 -10.82
CA ILE A 269 24.27 5.34 -9.63
C ILE A 269 25.32 6.31 -9.09
N LEU A 270 26.59 5.85 -9.00
CA LEU A 270 27.71 6.64 -8.54
C LEU A 270 28.01 7.82 -9.49
N GLU A 271 28.12 7.53 -10.79
CA GLU A 271 28.48 8.54 -11.81
C GLU A 271 27.42 9.64 -11.95
N LYS A 272 26.12 9.29 -11.83
CA LYS A 272 25.02 10.25 -11.88
C LYS A 272 24.66 10.85 -10.51
N GLY A 273 25.22 10.34 -9.41
CA GLY A 273 24.88 10.79 -8.07
C GLY A 273 23.41 10.51 -7.69
N ILE A 274 22.85 9.38 -8.14
CA ILE A 274 21.45 9.02 -7.94
C ILE A 274 21.19 8.71 -6.46
N THR A 275 20.11 9.26 -5.91
CA THR A 275 19.58 8.86 -4.60
C THR A 275 18.59 7.72 -4.76
N VAL A 276 18.82 6.58 -4.09
CA VAL A 276 17.90 5.44 -4.08
C VAL A 276 17.24 5.34 -2.72
N VAL A 277 15.89 5.34 -2.69
CA VAL A 277 15.09 5.36 -1.45
C VAL A 277 14.11 4.19 -1.45
N GLY A 278 14.29 3.25 -0.53
CA GLY A 278 13.34 2.13 -0.33
C GLY A 278 12.10 2.58 0.45
N CYS A 279 10.91 2.11 0.05
CA CYS A 279 9.64 2.40 0.68
C CYS A 279 8.84 1.11 0.89
N SER A 280 8.41 0.86 2.12
CA SER A 280 7.63 -0.33 2.45
C SER A 280 6.72 -0.04 3.62
N ARG A 281 5.46 -0.47 3.52
CA ARG A 281 4.44 -0.25 4.55
C ARG A 281 4.17 1.25 4.75
N SER A 282 3.45 1.58 5.82
CA SER A 282 3.08 2.96 6.14
C SER A 282 2.81 3.09 7.64
N GLY A 283 2.79 4.29 8.14
CA GLY A 283 2.47 4.61 9.53
C GLY A 283 1.15 5.36 9.69
N TYR A 284 0.82 5.74 10.92
CA TYR A 284 -0.43 6.41 11.26
C TYR A 284 -0.66 7.70 10.45
N GLU A 285 0.35 8.54 10.31
CA GLU A 285 0.24 9.81 9.55
C GLU A 285 -0.06 9.57 8.06
N ASP A 286 0.52 8.53 7.47
CA ASP A 286 0.26 8.15 6.09
C ASP A 286 -1.21 7.74 5.88
N PHE A 287 -1.78 7.03 6.85
CA PHE A 287 -3.21 6.68 6.85
C PHE A 287 -4.11 7.89 7.00
N GLN A 288 -3.76 8.86 7.85
CA GLN A 288 -4.51 10.12 7.96
C GLN A 288 -4.52 10.87 6.61
N ASN A 289 -3.37 10.96 5.95
CA ASN A 289 -3.25 11.59 4.64
C ASN A 289 -4.06 10.83 3.57
N ALA A 290 -4.06 9.50 3.61
CA ALA A 290 -4.86 8.66 2.71
C ALA A 290 -6.37 8.89 2.91
N MET A 291 -6.82 8.99 4.15
CA MET A 291 -8.22 9.31 4.46
C MET A 291 -8.62 10.69 3.95
N GLN A 292 -7.79 11.72 4.19
CA GLN A 292 -8.04 13.07 3.67
C GLN A 292 -8.10 13.10 2.13
N PHE A 293 -7.22 12.38 1.46
CA PHE A 293 -7.22 12.24 0.01
C PHE A 293 -8.53 11.62 -0.51
N LEU A 294 -8.99 10.54 0.11
CA LEU A 294 -10.26 9.91 -0.23
C LEU A 294 -11.45 10.85 -0.02
N GLU A 295 -11.45 11.59 1.09
CA GLU A 295 -12.48 12.56 1.44
C GLU A 295 -12.54 13.74 0.46
N ASN A 296 -11.40 14.21 -0.04
CA ASN A 296 -11.31 15.33 -0.98
C ASN A 296 -11.69 14.91 -2.39
N LYS A 297 -11.30 13.71 -2.85
CA LYS A 297 -11.65 13.21 -4.19
C LYS A 297 -13.14 13.04 -4.41
N LYS A 298 -13.92 12.75 -3.36
CA LYS A 298 -15.38 12.70 -3.47
C LYS A 298 -16.00 14.07 -3.76
N ALA A 299 -15.35 15.15 -3.35
CA ALA A 299 -15.81 16.52 -3.63
C ALA A 299 -15.49 16.99 -5.06
N THR A 300 -14.46 16.42 -5.71
CA THR A 300 -13.96 16.88 -7.00
C THR A 300 -14.23 15.94 -8.18
N HIS A 301 -14.51 14.67 -7.95
CA HIS A 301 -14.79 13.70 -9.01
C HIS A 301 -16.04 12.86 -8.71
N LYS A 302 -17.08 13.06 -9.52
CA LYS A 302 -17.83 11.93 -10.04
C LYS A 302 -16.86 11.13 -10.93
N VAL A 303 -15.90 10.44 -10.33
CA VAL A 303 -15.24 9.32 -11.01
C VAL A 303 -16.39 8.37 -11.29
N SER A 304 -16.78 8.28 -12.56
CA SER A 304 -17.82 7.38 -12.95
C SER A 304 -17.45 6.02 -12.40
N SER A 305 -18.34 5.44 -11.62
CA SER A 305 -18.26 4.06 -11.11
C SER A 305 -18.02 3.03 -12.22
N SER A 306 -18.16 3.44 -13.49
CA SER A 306 -17.80 2.66 -14.67
C SER A 306 -16.32 2.38 -14.86
N ASN A 307 -15.39 3.20 -14.34
CA ASN A 307 -13.95 2.96 -14.48
C ASN A 307 -13.35 2.12 -13.34
N LEU A 308 -14.08 1.94 -12.24
CA LEU A 308 -13.72 1.02 -11.15
C LEU A 308 -14.34 -0.38 -11.32
N SER A 309 -15.21 -0.58 -12.31
CA SER A 309 -15.95 -1.83 -12.51
C SER A 309 -15.27 -2.85 -13.43
N ASN A 310 -14.09 -2.57 -13.97
CA ASN A 310 -13.33 -3.59 -14.69
C ASN A 310 -12.75 -4.61 -13.72
N LYS A 311 -13.42 -5.75 -13.64
CA LYS A 311 -13.28 -6.87 -12.70
C LYS A 311 -11.87 -7.51 -12.59
N GLU A 312 -10.88 -7.05 -13.32
CA GLU A 312 -9.55 -7.68 -13.38
C GLU A 312 -8.43 -6.88 -12.72
N SER A 313 -8.65 -5.64 -12.32
CA SER A 313 -7.58 -4.76 -11.80
C SER A 313 -7.76 -4.28 -10.36
N LEU A 314 -8.85 -4.61 -9.69
CA LEU A 314 -9.05 -4.31 -8.27
C LEU A 314 -8.85 -5.56 -7.43
N SER A 315 -8.14 -5.43 -6.33
CA SER A 315 -8.11 -6.40 -5.24
C SER A 315 -9.54 -6.92 -5.00
N PHE A 316 -9.69 -8.24 -4.84
CA PHE A 316 -10.99 -8.84 -4.51
C PHE A 316 -11.47 -8.29 -3.17
N ILE A 317 -12.54 -7.52 -3.19
CA ILE A 317 -13.18 -7.04 -1.95
C ILE A 317 -14.15 -8.13 -1.52
N MET A 318 -13.90 -8.71 -0.35
CA MET A 318 -14.82 -9.67 0.27
C MET A 318 -15.73 -8.96 1.26
N ASN A 319 -17.02 -9.13 1.10
CA ASN A 319 -18.02 -8.71 2.07
C ASN A 319 -18.24 -9.86 3.07
N LEU A 320 -18.02 -9.61 4.34
CA LEU A 320 -18.30 -10.54 5.42
C LEU A 320 -19.69 -10.19 6.00
N HIS A 321 -20.70 -10.92 5.59
CA HIS A 321 -22.05 -10.89 6.19
C HIS A 321 -22.18 -11.88 7.32
#